data_3b0ab3125768d05f98246aa1ffc5d3f0
#
_entry.id   3b0ab3125768d05f98246aa1ffc5d3f0
#
_cell.length_a   1.000
_cell.length_b   1.000
_cell.length_c   1.000
_cell.angle_alpha   90.00
_cell.angle_beta   90.00
_cell.angle_gamma   90.00
#
_symmetry.space_group_name_H-M   'P 1'
#
loop_
_entity.id
_entity.type
_entity.pdbx_description
1 polymer ?
#
loop_
_entity_poly.entity_id
_entity_poly.type
_entity_poly.pdbx_seq_one_letter_code
_entity_poly.pdbx_strand_id
1 'polypeptide(L)'
;RIPRGLIQKYREGIIVGSACESGELYRALVNGASQEKLEKMARFYDYLEIQPAGNNAFLVREGRLTSMDEVRALNRRIVELGDKLNIPVAATGDVHFLEPTDAIFRAILMDTKGFDDADIQPPLYFKTTDEMMEEFSYLGKEKAEEVVIDVPNRIADMIEPTEFHIKHPEGKETFQPFWPEAEGELRQRVMDRAISIYGDPLPEIVQKRIDKELGAIIGYGFSTLYMIAVKLVAKSLSDGYI
;
A
#
# COMPACT_ATOMS: atom_id res chain seq x y z
N ARG A 1 4.60 9.78 1.80
CA ARG A 1 5.05 9.79 3.22
C ARG A 1 4.44 10.99 3.92
N ILE A 2 3.93 10.79 5.14
CA ILE A 2 3.31 11.84 5.95
C ILE A 2 4.36 12.38 6.93
N PRO A 3 4.60 13.70 6.99
CA PRO A 3 5.51 14.28 7.98
C PRO A 3 5.02 14.04 9.41
N ARG A 4 5.94 13.72 10.33
CA ARG A 4 5.63 13.44 11.74
C ARG A 4 4.85 14.58 12.41
N GLY A 5 5.21 15.84 12.14
CA GLY A 5 4.48 17.00 12.66
C GLY A 5 3.03 17.09 12.19
N LEU A 6 2.73 16.56 10.98
CA LEU A 6 1.34 16.50 10.50
C LEU A 6 0.54 15.42 11.24
N ILE A 7 1.16 14.25 11.50
CA ILE A 7 0.54 13.20 12.32
C ILE A 7 0.26 13.75 13.72
N GLN A 8 1.21 14.45 14.33
CA GLN A 8 1.02 15.07 15.66
C GLN A 8 -0.13 16.08 15.68
N LYS A 9 -0.25 16.89 14.63
CA LYS A 9 -1.31 17.88 14.51
C LYS A 9 -2.71 17.26 14.47
N TYR A 10 -2.84 16.08 13.85
CA TYR A 10 -4.11 15.38 13.66
C TYR A 10 -4.17 14.06 14.44
N ARG A 11 -3.51 14.03 15.61
CA ARG A 11 -3.32 12.81 16.39
C ARG A 11 -4.60 12.26 17.00
N GLU A 12 -5.55 13.12 17.29
CA GLU A 12 -6.81 12.75 17.93
C GLU A 12 -7.60 11.75 17.06
N GLY A 13 -8.07 10.66 17.67
CA GLY A 13 -8.79 9.60 16.97
C GLY A 13 -7.94 8.71 16.05
N ILE A 14 -6.59 8.80 16.11
CA ILE A 14 -5.69 7.99 15.27
C ILE A 14 -4.79 7.12 16.13
N ILE A 15 -4.78 5.81 15.86
CA ILE A 15 -3.81 4.86 16.43
C ILE A 15 -2.62 4.76 15.47
N VAL A 16 -1.40 4.92 15.98
CA VAL A 16 -0.17 4.91 15.16
C VAL A 16 0.76 3.80 15.64
N GLY A 17 1.06 2.85 14.77
CA GLY A 17 2.04 1.79 14.98
C GLY A 17 3.44 2.16 14.49
N SER A 18 4.47 1.43 14.97
CA SER A 18 5.87 1.69 14.61
C SER A 18 6.25 1.23 13.20
N ALA A 19 5.35 0.56 12.50
CA ALA A 19 5.55 -0.06 11.19
C ALA A 19 6.60 -1.20 11.18
N CYS A 20 6.82 -1.79 10.01
CA CYS A 20 7.71 -2.92 9.74
C CYS A 20 9.20 -2.52 9.75
N GLU A 21 10.06 -3.34 9.12
CA GLU A 21 11.50 -3.09 8.95
C GLU A 21 11.81 -1.77 8.24
N SER A 22 10.89 -1.28 7.42
CA SER A 22 10.99 0.03 6.76
C SER A 22 10.66 1.20 7.69
N GLY A 23 10.12 0.92 8.88
CA GLY A 23 9.83 1.91 9.91
C GLY A 23 11.08 2.56 10.50
N GLU A 24 10.94 3.76 11.06
CA GLU A 24 12.08 4.48 11.63
C GLU A 24 12.67 3.77 12.86
N LEU A 25 11.83 3.13 13.68
CA LEU A 25 12.27 2.42 14.89
C LEU A 25 13.12 1.20 14.55
N TYR A 26 12.63 0.34 13.64
CA TYR A 26 13.34 -0.87 13.24
C TYR A 26 14.67 -0.51 12.56
N ARG A 27 14.67 0.46 11.65
CA ARG A 27 15.91 0.93 11.02
C ARG A 27 16.90 1.52 12.01
N ALA A 28 16.44 2.23 13.03
CA ALA A 28 17.30 2.73 14.08
C ALA A 28 17.93 1.59 14.90
N LEU A 29 17.18 0.52 15.17
CA LEU A 29 17.69 -0.70 15.83
C LEU A 29 18.78 -1.38 15.00
N VAL A 30 18.53 -1.64 13.71
CA VAL A 30 19.51 -2.24 12.78
C VAL A 30 20.79 -1.40 12.71
N ASN A 31 20.68 -0.08 12.75
CA ASN A 31 21.80 0.84 12.69
C ASN A 31 22.48 1.09 14.06
N GLY A 32 22.13 0.31 15.10
CA GLY A 32 22.79 0.39 16.40
C GLY A 32 22.51 1.68 17.19
N ALA A 33 21.34 2.28 17.04
CA ALA A 33 20.96 3.48 17.78
C ALA A 33 21.00 3.23 19.30
N SER A 34 21.33 4.29 20.06
CA SER A 34 21.37 4.22 21.53
C SER A 34 19.97 3.94 22.10
N GLN A 35 19.95 3.31 23.28
CA GLN A 35 18.72 2.98 24.00
C GLN A 35 17.84 4.22 24.23
N GLU A 36 18.45 5.33 24.64
CA GLU A 36 17.74 6.59 24.84
C GLU A 36 17.03 7.10 23.57
N LYS A 37 17.73 6.99 22.42
CA LYS A 37 17.14 7.37 21.11
C LYS A 37 15.97 6.48 20.76
N LEU A 38 16.09 5.17 20.96
CA LEU A 38 15.03 4.20 20.69
C LEU A 38 13.79 4.45 21.57
N GLU A 39 13.99 4.70 22.87
CA GLU A 39 12.90 5.04 23.79
C GLU A 39 12.18 6.33 23.39
N LYS A 40 12.92 7.36 23.02
CA LYS A 40 12.35 8.62 22.53
C LYS A 40 11.52 8.42 21.24
N MET A 41 12.00 7.55 20.35
CA MET A 41 11.27 7.23 19.11
C MET A 41 10.03 6.41 19.41
N ALA A 42 10.12 5.39 20.25
CA ALA A 42 9.02 4.48 20.59
C ALA A 42 7.83 5.20 21.25
N ARG A 43 8.09 6.20 22.11
CA ARG A 43 7.02 7.01 22.77
C ARG A 43 6.11 7.78 21.82
N PHE A 44 6.42 7.82 20.53
CA PHE A 44 5.55 8.44 19.53
C PHE A 44 4.39 7.51 19.12
N TYR A 45 4.56 6.22 19.28
CA TYR A 45 3.64 5.19 18.82
C TYR A 45 2.70 4.72 19.93
N ASP A 46 1.49 4.31 19.56
CA ASP A 46 0.52 3.69 20.46
C ASP A 46 0.80 2.19 20.63
N TYR A 47 1.40 1.56 19.61
CA TYR A 47 1.90 0.21 19.67
C TYR A 47 3.18 0.06 18.83
N LEU A 48 3.99 -0.93 19.18
CA LEU A 48 5.15 -1.33 18.40
C LEU A 48 4.81 -2.59 17.61
N GLU A 49 5.52 -2.81 16.51
CA GLU A 49 5.27 -3.91 15.60
C GLU A 49 6.49 -4.79 15.45
N ILE A 50 6.28 -6.10 15.45
CA ILE A 50 7.25 -7.13 15.09
C ILE A 50 6.67 -8.03 14.01
N GLN A 51 7.55 -8.63 13.20
CA GLN A 51 7.16 -9.51 12.10
C GLN A 51 7.88 -10.85 12.20
N PRO A 52 7.36 -11.93 11.55
CA PRO A 52 8.09 -13.18 11.42
C PRO A 52 9.52 -12.94 10.93
N ALA A 53 10.48 -13.61 11.56
CA ALA A 53 11.90 -13.38 11.24
C ALA A 53 12.21 -13.63 9.75
N GLY A 54 11.51 -14.56 9.11
CA GLY A 54 11.63 -14.86 7.68
C GLY A 54 11.34 -13.68 6.76
N ASN A 55 10.45 -12.75 7.17
CA ASN A 55 10.13 -11.56 6.39
C ASN A 55 11.37 -10.65 6.20
N ASN A 56 12.27 -10.67 7.18
CA ASN A 56 13.47 -9.84 7.24
C ASN A 56 14.77 -10.60 6.90
N ALA A 57 14.69 -11.80 6.32
CA ALA A 57 15.85 -12.61 5.94
C ALA A 57 16.79 -11.89 4.94
N PHE A 58 16.26 -10.92 4.20
CA PHE A 58 17.07 -10.09 3.28
C PHE A 58 18.17 -9.31 4.03
N LEU A 59 17.99 -8.94 5.30
CA LEU A 59 19.00 -8.26 6.09
C LEU A 59 20.27 -9.12 6.29
N VAL A 60 20.07 -10.43 6.40
CA VAL A 60 21.19 -11.39 6.48
C VAL A 60 21.82 -11.58 5.11
N ARG A 61 21.00 -11.71 4.06
CA ARG A 61 21.46 -11.86 2.68
C ARG A 61 22.28 -10.65 2.19
N GLU A 62 21.90 -9.44 2.61
CA GLU A 62 22.63 -8.20 2.32
C GLU A 62 23.84 -7.95 3.24
N GLY A 63 24.12 -8.84 4.18
CA GLY A 63 25.25 -8.70 5.12
C GLY A 63 25.06 -7.59 6.17
N ARG A 64 23.84 -7.10 6.36
CA ARG A 64 23.51 -6.12 7.39
C ARG A 64 23.40 -6.75 8.78
N LEU A 65 23.02 -8.02 8.82
CA LEU A 65 23.02 -8.90 9.98
C LEU A 65 23.79 -10.18 9.63
N THR A 66 24.27 -10.90 10.66
CA THR A 66 25.09 -12.09 10.44
C THR A 66 24.28 -13.39 10.47
N SER A 67 23.08 -13.38 11.06
CA SER A 67 22.26 -14.58 11.19
C SER A 67 20.78 -14.26 11.42
N MET A 68 19.93 -15.28 11.22
CA MET A 68 18.51 -15.20 11.57
C MET A 68 18.26 -15.03 13.08
N ASP A 69 19.21 -15.45 13.92
CA ASP A 69 19.11 -15.22 15.36
C ASP A 69 19.28 -13.74 15.72
N GLU A 70 20.08 -12.99 14.95
CA GLU A 70 20.14 -11.54 15.11
C GLU A 70 18.82 -10.87 14.69
N VAL A 71 18.13 -11.36 13.65
CA VAL A 71 16.79 -10.87 13.29
C VAL A 71 15.82 -11.10 14.46
N ARG A 72 15.82 -12.32 15.06
CA ARG A 72 15.00 -12.62 16.25
C ARG A 72 15.40 -11.74 17.45
N ALA A 73 16.68 -11.45 17.61
CA ALA A 73 17.16 -10.57 18.68
C ALA A 73 16.64 -9.12 18.52
N LEU A 74 16.50 -8.61 17.29
CA LEU A 74 15.85 -7.32 17.06
C LEU A 74 14.38 -7.32 17.50
N ASN A 75 13.63 -8.38 17.19
CA ASN A 75 12.25 -8.51 17.68
C ASN A 75 12.19 -8.56 19.21
N ARG A 76 13.08 -9.33 19.86
CA ARG A 76 13.17 -9.33 21.34
C ARG A 76 13.43 -7.94 21.90
N ARG A 77 14.34 -7.18 21.31
CA ARG A 77 14.63 -5.80 21.72
C ARG A 77 13.42 -4.87 21.56
N ILE A 78 12.58 -5.06 20.55
CA ILE A 78 11.35 -4.29 20.41
C ILE A 78 10.36 -4.68 21.51
N VAL A 79 10.22 -5.97 21.84
CA VAL A 79 9.37 -6.46 22.94
C VAL A 79 9.86 -5.89 24.28
N GLU A 80 11.15 -6.00 24.58
CA GLU A 80 11.76 -5.43 25.79
C GLU A 80 11.56 -3.91 25.89
N LEU A 81 11.63 -3.22 24.76
CA LEU A 81 11.38 -1.78 24.69
C LEU A 81 9.91 -1.45 24.98
N GLY A 82 8.98 -2.24 24.42
CA GLY A 82 7.55 -2.14 24.70
C GLY A 82 7.24 -2.39 26.17
N ASP A 83 7.75 -3.46 26.74
CA ASP A 83 7.58 -3.81 28.16
C ASP A 83 8.11 -2.68 29.08
N LYS A 84 9.32 -2.19 28.80
CA LYS A 84 9.94 -1.09 29.57
C LYS A 84 9.12 0.21 29.53
N LEU A 85 8.51 0.51 28.40
CA LEU A 85 7.78 1.77 28.18
C LEU A 85 6.26 1.63 28.40
N ASN A 86 5.80 0.42 28.71
CA ASN A 86 4.38 0.07 28.79
C ASN A 86 3.64 0.40 27.47
N ILE A 87 4.28 0.11 26.34
CA ILE A 87 3.71 0.24 24.98
C ILE A 87 3.44 -1.17 24.45
N PRO A 88 2.21 -1.51 24.05
CA PRO A 88 1.89 -2.83 23.53
C PRO A 88 2.68 -3.17 22.27
N VAL A 89 3.02 -4.45 22.08
CA VAL A 89 3.74 -4.94 20.90
C VAL A 89 2.85 -5.94 20.16
N ALA A 90 2.55 -5.67 18.90
CA ALA A 90 1.76 -6.54 18.03
C ALA A 90 2.64 -7.28 17.03
N ALA A 91 2.40 -8.58 16.85
CA ALA A 91 2.97 -9.37 15.77
C ALA A 91 2.05 -9.29 14.55
N THR A 92 2.62 -8.89 13.39
CA THR A 92 1.89 -8.79 12.12
C THR A 92 2.54 -9.67 11.05
N GLY A 93 1.74 -10.23 10.14
CA GLY A 93 2.22 -11.17 9.13
C GLY A 93 2.83 -10.51 7.89
N ASP A 94 2.52 -9.24 7.62
CA ASP A 94 2.86 -8.55 6.37
C ASP A 94 2.38 -9.34 5.13
N VAL A 95 1.13 -9.77 5.14
CA VAL A 95 0.56 -10.69 4.14
C VAL A 95 0.48 -10.03 2.77
N HIS A 96 1.06 -10.68 1.76
CA HIS A 96 1.02 -10.26 0.36
C HIS A 96 0.37 -11.28 -0.56
N PHE A 97 0.20 -12.52 -0.12
CA PHE A 97 -0.48 -13.59 -0.86
C PHE A 97 -1.09 -14.62 0.10
N LEU A 98 -2.03 -15.43 -0.39
CA LEU A 98 -2.83 -16.33 0.44
C LEU A 98 -2.05 -17.59 0.82
N GLU A 99 -1.59 -18.34 -0.16
CA GLU A 99 -0.92 -19.63 0.02
C GLU A 99 0.60 -19.53 -0.22
N PRO A 100 1.43 -20.34 0.41
CA PRO A 100 2.89 -20.33 0.17
C PRO A 100 3.26 -20.46 -1.31
N THR A 101 2.48 -21.21 -2.09
CA THR A 101 2.67 -21.42 -3.53
C THR A 101 2.41 -20.17 -4.36
N ASP A 102 1.66 -19.19 -3.83
CA ASP A 102 1.32 -17.95 -4.55
C ASP A 102 2.50 -16.97 -4.64
N ALA A 103 3.59 -17.26 -3.94
CA ALA A 103 4.83 -16.49 -4.01
C ALA A 103 5.31 -16.26 -5.46
N ILE A 104 5.05 -17.23 -6.36
CA ILE A 104 5.40 -17.14 -7.79
C ILE A 104 4.67 -15.97 -8.49
N PHE A 105 3.40 -15.72 -8.15
CA PHE A 105 2.64 -14.62 -8.75
C PHE A 105 3.20 -13.26 -8.33
N ARG A 106 3.61 -13.14 -7.05
CA ARG A 106 4.28 -11.93 -6.56
C ARG A 106 5.64 -11.74 -7.23
N ALA A 107 6.41 -12.81 -7.41
CA ALA A 107 7.69 -12.77 -8.13
C ALA A 107 7.53 -12.22 -9.55
N ILE A 108 6.56 -12.71 -10.32
CA ILE A 108 6.25 -12.23 -11.67
C ILE A 108 5.92 -10.73 -11.66
N LEU A 109 5.08 -10.28 -10.71
CA LEU A 109 4.70 -8.86 -10.60
C LEU A 109 5.89 -7.97 -10.21
N MET A 110 6.80 -8.45 -9.38
CA MET A 110 8.00 -7.73 -8.99
C MET A 110 9.00 -7.64 -10.13
N ASP A 111 9.23 -8.75 -10.85
CA ASP A 111 10.09 -8.80 -12.02
C ASP A 111 9.64 -7.80 -13.10
N THR A 112 8.33 -7.74 -13.38
CA THR A 112 7.77 -6.76 -14.34
C THR A 112 7.98 -5.29 -13.93
N LYS A 113 8.25 -5.03 -12.64
CA LYS A 113 8.57 -3.70 -12.09
C LYS A 113 10.07 -3.46 -11.98
N GLY A 114 10.91 -4.41 -12.40
CA GLY A 114 12.36 -4.30 -12.41
C GLY A 114 13.03 -4.44 -11.05
N PHE A 115 12.46 -5.25 -10.13
CA PHE A 115 13.12 -5.58 -8.88
C PHE A 115 14.14 -6.69 -9.10
N ASP A 116 15.40 -6.46 -8.73
CA ASP A 116 16.52 -7.38 -8.95
C ASP A 116 16.42 -8.69 -8.11
N ASP A 117 15.65 -8.66 -7.02
CA ASP A 117 15.45 -9.79 -6.10
C ASP A 117 14.06 -10.43 -6.22
N ALA A 118 13.39 -10.23 -7.35
CA ALA A 118 12.03 -10.75 -7.58
C ALA A 118 11.90 -12.27 -7.36
N ASP A 119 12.95 -13.04 -7.67
CA ASP A 119 12.98 -14.50 -7.51
C ASP A 119 13.11 -14.96 -6.05
N ILE A 120 13.47 -14.05 -5.13
CA ILE A 120 13.72 -14.38 -3.72
C ILE A 120 12.57 -13.85 -2.87
N GLN A 121 11.46 -14.60 -2.85
CA GLN A 121 10.27 -14.20 -2.12
C GLN A 121 10.38 -14.54 -0.61
N PRO A 122 10.17 -13.56 0.28
CA PRO A 122 9.99 -13.86 1.71
C PRO A 122 8.63 -14.56 1.93
N PRO A 123 8.46 -15.28 3.09
CA PRO A 123 7.26 -16.08 3.37
C PRO A 123 6.06 -15.21 3.80
N LEU A 124 5.61 -14.31 2.90
CA LEU A 124 4.55 -13.33 3.15
C LEU A 124 3.15 -13.88 2.89
N TYR A 125 2.94 -15.18 3.09
CA TYR A 125 1.63 -15.81 2.96
C TYR A 125 0.77 -15.57 4.22
N PHE A 126 -0.53 -15.78 4.08
CA PHE A 126 -1.49 -15.66 5.18
C PHE A 126 -1.30 -16.81 6.17
N LYS A 127 -0.56 -16.54 7.25
CA LYS A 127 -0.33 -17.52 8.32
C LYS A 127 -1.54 -17.64 9.24
N THR A 128 -1.86 -18.86 9.63
CA THR A 128 -2.82 -19.14 10.70
C THR A 128 -2.29 -18.69 12.06
N THR A 129 -3.16 -18.63 13.06
CA THR A 129 -2.76 -18.31 14.44
C THR A 129 -1.69 -19.28 14.96
N ASP A 130 -1.83 -20.57 14.68
CA ASP A 130 -0.86 -21.58 15.12
C ASP A 130 0.51 -21.37 14.46
N GLU A 131 0.55 -21.08 13.16
CA GLU A 131 1.79 -20.76 12.44
C GLU A 131 2.42 -19.47 12.97
N MET A 132 1.63 -18.44 13.27
CA MET A 132 2.16 -17.23 13.90
C MET A 132 2.70 -17.51 15.30
N MET A 133 2.04 -18.32 16.10
CA MET A 133 2.53 -18.75 17.42
C MET A 133 3.86 -19.50 17.31
N GLU A 134 4.05 -20.34 16.29
CA GLU A 134 5.30 -21.04 16.02
C GLU A 134 6.41 -20.06 15.62
N GLU A 135 6.13 -19.09 14.73
CA GLU A 135 7.09 -18.04 14.32
C GLU A 135 7.64 -17.24 15.49
N PHE A 136 6.83 -17.00 16.52
CA PHE A 136 7.23 -16.23 17.70
C PHE A 136 7.53 -17.09 18.95
N SER A 137 7.59 -18.42 18.81
CA SER A 137 7.87 -19.37 19.92
C SER A 137 9.16 -19.06 20.70
N TYR A 138 10.15 -18.42 20.05
CA TYR A 138 11.40 -17.99 20.65
C TYR A 138 11.24 -16.88 21.71
N LEU A 139 10.08 -16.26 21.83
CA LEU A 139 9.75 -15.30 22.90
C LEU A 139 9.24 -16.00 24.19
N GLY A 140 9.00 -17.31 24.12
CA GLY A 140 8.29 -18.07 25.16
C GLY A 140 6.76 -17.99 24.96
N LYS A 141 6.06 -19.01 25.46
CA LYS A 141 4.63 -19.22 25.17
C LYS A 141 3.76 -18.01 25.53
N GLU A 142 3.89 -17.50 26.75
CA GLU A 142 3.05 -16.39 27.25
C GLU A 142 3.27 -15.10 26.44
N LYS A 143 4.53 -14.77 26.13
CA LYS A 143 4.84 -13.57 25.36
C LYS A 143 4.43 -13.73 23.89
N ALA A 144 4.56 -14.92 23.31
CA ALA A 144 4.09 -15.21 21.96
C ALA A 144 2.56 -15.04 21.87
N GLU A 145 1.80 -15.57 22.85
CA GLU A 145 0.36 -15.41 22.93
C GLU A 145 -0.05 -13.93 23.06
N GLU A 146 0.62 -13.18 23.93
CA GLU A 146 0.40 -11.75 24.10
C GLU A 146 0.55 -10.98 22.78
N VAL A 147 1.69 -11.17 22.06
CA VAL A 147 1.98 -10.37 20.86
C VAL A 147 1.20 -10.84 19.62
N VAL A 148 0.84 -12.13 19.52
CA VAL A 148 0.14 -12.72 18.36
C VAL A 148 -1.37 -12.62 18.49
N ILE A 149 -1.91 -12.73 19.71
CA ILE A 149 -3.36 -12.85 19.94
C ILE A 149 -3.88 -11.65 20.73
N ASP A 150 -3.38 -11.42 21.95
CA ASP A 150 -4.00 -10.47 22.87
C ASP A 150 -3.88 -9.04 22.42
N VAL A 151 -2.67 -8.62 22.04
CA VAL A 151 -2.43 -7.24 21.61
C VAL A 151 -3.13 -6.90 20.29
N PRO A 152 -3.07 -7.73 19.22
CA PRO A 152 -3.83 -7.48 18.00
C PRO A 152 -5.33 -7.35 18.25
N ASN A 153 -5.93 -8.24 19.06
CA ASN A 153 -7.34 -8.14 19.42
C ASN A 153 -7.65 -6.85 20.18
N ARG A 154 -6.82 -6.50 21.17
CA ARG A 154 -6.98 -5.25 21.93
C ARG A 154 -6.90 -4.03 21.04
N ILE A 155 -5.99 -4.00 20.04
CA ILE A 155 -5.91 -2.90 19.09
C ILE A 155 -7.18 -2.86 18.21
N ALA A 156 -7.66 -4.01 17.74
CA ALA A 156 -8.90 -4.09 16.96
C ALA A 156 -10.11 -3.58 17.76
N ASP A 157 -10.21 -3.92 19.04
CA ASP A 157 -11.28 -3.48 19.92
C ASP A 157 -11.27 -1.95 20.21
N MET A 158 -10.12 -1.29 20.02
CA MET A 158 -10.01 0.17 20.13
C MET A 158 -10.57 0.92 18.93
N ILE A 159 -10.81 0.21 17.81
CA ILE A 159 -11.27 0.84 16.57
C ILE A 159 -12.79 1.00 16.61
N GLU A 160 -13.23 2.26 16.59
CA GLU A 160 -14.65 2.58 16.52
C GLU A 160 -15.13 2.51 15.06
N PRO A 161 -16.36 2.00 14.81
CA PRO A 161 -16.99 2.07 13.50
C PRO A 161 -17.10 3.52 13.04
N THR A 162 -16.41 3.87 11.98
CA THR A 162 -16.45 5.24 11.45
C THR A 162 -17.14 5.24 10.11
N GLU A 163 -18.30 5.89 10.02
CA GLU A 163 -18.94 6.19 8.75
C GLU A 163 -18.27 7.41 8.12
N PHE A 164 -17.29 7.17 7.28
CA PHE A 164 -16.64 8.25 6.53
C PHE A 164 -17.20 8.28 5.11
N HIS A 165 -18.09 9.24 4.88
CA HIS A 165 -18.61 9.51 3.55
C HIS A 165 -18.08 10.86 3.05
N ILE A 166 -17.32 10.84 1.97
CA ILE A 166 -17.04 12.07 1.22
C ILE A 166 -18.35 12.45 0.55
N LYS A 167 -19.06 13.40 1.15
CA LYS A 167 -20.35 13.87 0.60
C LYS A 167 -20.07 14.76 -0.60
N HIS A 168 -20.63 14.40 -1.75
CA HIS A 168 -20.74 15.34 -2.86
C HIS A 168 -21.72 16.44 -2.47
N PRO A 169 -21.45 17.73 -2.75
CA PRO A 169 -22.36 18.85 -2.41
C PRO A 169 -23.77 18.68 -2.95
N GLU A 170 -23.94 17.98 -4.05
CA GLU A 170 -25.22 17.71 -4.69
C GLU A 170 -25.81 16.33 -4.37
N GLY A 171 -25.24 15.61 -3.38
CA GLY A 171 -25.69 14.26 -3.02
C GLY A 171 -25.31 13.15 -4.02
N LYS A 172 -24.41 13.43 -4.96
CA LYS A 172 -23.89 12.42 -5.90
C LYS A 172 -22.78 11.58 -5.24
N GLU A 173 -22.65 10.32 -5.67
CA GLU A 173 -21.59 9.42 -5.16
C GLU A 173 -20.21 9.72 -5.77
N THR A 174 -20.14 10.38 -6.92
CA THR A 174 -18.90 10.67 -7.64
C THR A 174 -18.74 12.17 -7.90
N PHE A 175 -17.48 12.63 -7.78
CA PHE A 175 -17.10 14.04 -7.99
C PHE A 175 -16.43 14.19 -9.37
N GLN A 176 -17.23 14.09 -10.43
CA GLN A 176 -16.70 14.28 -11.79
C GLN A 176 -16.74 15.77 -12.17
N PRO A 177 -15.66 16.31 -12.76
CA PRO A 177 -15.69 17.65 -13.31
C PRO A 177 -16.74 17.72 -14.45
N PHE A 178 -17.49 18.80 -14.51
CA PHE A 178 -18.50 19.02 -15.53
C PHE A 178 -17.94 19.92 -16.63
N TRP A 179 -18.01 19.43 -17.87
CA TRP A 179 -17.62 20.17 -19.07
C TRP A 179 -18.68 19.96 -20.16
N PRO A 180 -19.56 20.95 -20.36
CA PRO A 180 -20.74 20.81 -21.24
C PRO A 180 -20.39 20.45 -22.69
N GLU A 181 -19.27 20.99 -23.21
CA GLU A 181 -18.87 20.83 -24.61
C GLU A 181 -18.09 19.52 -24.85
N ALA A 182 -17.75 18.76 -23.81
CA ALA A 182 -16.87 17.60 -23.92
C ALA A 182 -17.42 16.52 -24.88
N GLU A 183 -18.74 16.29 -24.89
CA GLU A 183 -19.32 15.29 -25.78
C GLU A 183 -19.17 15.70 -27.25
N GLY A 184 -19.51 16.93 -27.60
CA GLY A 184 -19.41 17.43 -28.95
C GLY A 184 -17.97 17.46 -29.46
N GLU A 185 -17.02 17.92 -28.60
CA GLU A 185 -15.61 17.94 -28.92
C GLU A 185 -15.04 16.53 -29.11
N LEU A 186 -15.41 15.58 -28.25
CA LEU A 186 -14.98 14.19 -28.37
C LEU A 186 -15.46 13.56 -29.69
N ARG A 187 -16.77 13.72 -30.03
CA ARG A 187 -17.33 13.22 -31.29
C ARG A 187 -16.60 13.79 -32.50
N GLN A 188 -16.40 15.10 -32.52
CA GLN A 188 -15.73 15.78 -33.64
C GLN A 188 -14.31 15.26 -33.82
N ARG A 189 -13.52 15.21 -32.75
CA ARG A 189 -12.14 14.72 -32.79
C ARG A 189 -12.02 13.28 -33.27
N VAL A 190 -12.91 12.39 -32.81
CA VAL A 190 -12.92 10.99 -33.25
C VAL A 190 -13.25 10.90 -34.72
N MET A 191 -14.28 11.62 -35.21
CA MET A 191 -14.66 11.61 -36.61
C MET A 191 -13.59 12.20 -37.53
N ASP A 192 -13.02 13.35 -37.17
CA ASP A 192 -11.92 13.98 -37.94
C ASP A 192 -10.72 13.05 -38.04
N ARG A 193 -10.35 12.38 -36.92
CA ARG A 193 -9.26 11.44 -36.93
C ARG A 193 -9.55 10.19 -37.74
N ALA A 194 -10.76 9.64 -37.64
CA ALA A 194 -11.18 8.48 -38.41
C ALA A 194 -11.17 8.79 -39.93
N ILE A 195 -11.73 9.92 -40.34
CA ILE A 195 -11.70 10.35 -41.74
C ILE A 195 -10.29 10.54 -42.25
N SER A 196 -9.41 11.13 -41.43
CA SER A 196 -8.00 11.32 -41.82
C SER A 196 -7.21 10.01 -42.04
N ILE A 197 -7.66 8.91 -41.42
CA ILE A 197 -6.98 7.60 -41.50
C ILE A 197 -7.65 6.72 -42.57
N TYR A 198 -8.97 6.70 -42.64
CA TYR A 198 -9.77 5.74 -43.41
C TYR A 198 -10.46 6.36 -44.64
N GLY A 199 -10.44 7.70 -44.79
CA GLY A 199 -11.10 8.43 -45.85
C GLY A 199 -12.56 8.75 -45.55
N ASP A 200 -13.17 9.50 -46.48
CA ASP A 200 -14.60 9.87 -46.47
C ASP A 200 -15.23 9.38 -47.79
N PRO A 201 -16.28 8.53 -47.75
CA PRO A 201 -16.96 8.00 -46.55
C PRO A 201 -16.15 6.97 -45.79
N LEU A 202 -16.41 6.88 -44.48
CA LEU A 202 -15.79 5.85 -43.63
C LEU A 202 -16.24 4.43 -44.04
N PRO A 203 -15.36 3.42 -44.00
CA PRO A 203 -15.78 2.04 -44.15
C PRO A 203 -16.84 1.66 -43.08
N GLU A 204 -17.82 0.88 -43.47
CA GLU A 204 -18.96 0.50 -42.60
C GLU A 204 -18.48 -0.16 -41.27
N ILE A 205 -17.45 -0.98 -41.31
CA ILE A 205 -16.90 -1.62 -40.11
C ILE A 205 -16.33 -0.60 -39.12
N VAL A 206 -15.67 0.46 -39.62
CA VAL A 206 -15.11 1.55 -38.81
C VAL A 206 -16.24 2.38 -38.21
N GLN A 207 -17.25 2.76 -39.03
CA GLN A 207 -18.39 3.51 -38.55
C GLN A 207 -19.11 2.77 -37.42
N LYS A 208 -19.44 1.50 -37.61
CA LYS A 208 -20.10 0.68 -36.59
C LYS A 208 -19.29 0.60 -35.29
N ARG A 209 -17.94 0.53 -35.39
CA ARG A 209 -17.08 0.49 -34.21
C ARG A 209 -17.08 1.81 -33.46
N ILE A 210 -17.00 2.94 -34.19
CA ILE A 210 -17.08 4.29 -33.60
C ILE A 210 -18.41 4.47 -32.88
N ASP A 211 -19.52 4.13 -33.53
CA ASP A 211 -20.85 4.29 -32.94
C ASP A 211 -21.02 3.48 -31.65
N LYS A 212 -20.49 2.24 -31.63
CA LYS A 212 -20.51 1.38 -30.46
C LYS A 212 -19.71 1.98 -29.31
N GLU A 213 -18.46 2.41 -29.56
CA GLU A 213 -17.57 2.90 -28.51
C GLU A 213 -17.96 4.27 -27.98
N LEU A 214 -18.24 5.22 -28.88
CA LEU A 214 -18.73 6.53 -28.46
C LEU A 214 -20.10 6.44 -27.76
N GLY A 215 -20.98 5.56 -28.22
CA GLY A 215 -22.25 5.31 -27.55
C GLY A 215 -22.05 4.86 -26.09
N ALA A 216 -21.11 3.98 -25.82
CA ALA A 216 -20.80 3.55 -24.46
C ALA A 216 -20.15 4.67 -23.62
N ILE A 217 -19.10 5.34 -24.15
CA ILE A 217 -18.38 6.42 -23.45
C ILE A 217 -19.33 7.56 -23.07
N ILE A 218 -20.15 7.97 -24.00
CA ILE A 218 -21.10 9.07 -23.81
C ILE A 218 -22.28 8.65 -22.95
N GLY A 219 -22.82 7.45 -23.19
CA GLY A 219 -23.94 6.92 -22.42
C GLY A 219 -23.66 6.75 -20.94
N TYR A 220 -22.41 6.45 -20.58
CA TYR A 220 -21.95 6.38 -19.19
C TYR A 220 -21.43 7.72 -18.64
N GLY A 221 -21.48 8.81 -19.42
CA GLY A 221 -21.08 10.15 -18.97
C GLY A 221 -19.57 10.36 -18.87
N PHE A 222 -18.76 9.57 -19.58
CA PHE A 222 -17.29 9.64 -19.49
C PHE A 222 -16.64 10.64 -20.47
N SER A 223 -17.42 11.36 -21.28
CA SER A 223 -16.88 12.30 -22.27
C SER A 223 -15.91 13.32 -21.68
N THR A 224 -16.23 13.89 -20.53
CA THR A 224 -15.36 14.85 -19.82
C THR A 224 -14.02 14.25 -19.44
N LEU A 225 -14.00 13.02 -18.93
CA LEU A 225 -12.76 12.33 -18.54
C LEU A 225 -11.85 12.07 -19.74
N TYR A 226 -12.43 11.62 -20.86
CA TYR A 226 -11.68 11.42 -22.10
C TYR A 226 -11.08 12.74 -22.60
N MET A 227 -11.85 13.83 -22.58
CA MET A 227 -11.36 15.12 -23.04
C MET A 227 -10.30 15.72 -22.12
N ILE A 228 -10.41 15.53 -20.81
CA ILE A 228 -9.35 15.90 -19.85
C ILE A 228 -8.07 15.14 -20.17
N ALA A 229 -8.15 13.82 -20.37
CA ALA A 229 -6.98 13.00 -20.72
C ALA A 229 -6.33 13.48 -22.03
N VAL A 230 -7.12 13.73 -23.07
CA VAL A 230 -6.62 14.28 -24.35
C VAL A 230 -5.89 15.61 -24.14
N LYS A 231 -6.46 16.54 -23.37
CA LYS A 231 -5.85 17.87 -23.14
C LYS A 231 -4.59 17.77 -22.29
N LEU A 232 -4.55 16.90 -21.27
CA LEU A 232 -3.36 16.68 -20.46
C LEU A 232 -2.20 16.14 -21.30
N VAL A 233 -2.46 15.12 -22.13
CA VAL A 233 -1.43 14.55 -23.01
C VAL A 233 -0.98 15.57 -24.03
N ALA A 234 -1.90 16.29 -24.68
CA ALA A 234 -1.56 17.32 -25.65
C ALA A 234 -0.72 18.43 -25.02
N LYS A 235 -1.05 18.87 -23.80
CA LYS A 235 -0.26 19.85 -23.04
C LYS A 235 1.13 19.33 -22.72
N SER A 236 1.24 18.10 -22.21
CA SER A 236 2.52 17.46 -21.91
C SER A 236 3.42 17.42 -23.15
N LEU A 237 2.90 16.96 -24.27
CA LEU A 237 3.65 16.93 -25.53
C LEU A 237 4.06 18.33 -26.01
N SER A 238 3.19 19.33 -25.88
CA SER A 238 3.51 20.73 -26.27
C SER A 238 4.60 21.34 -25.40
N ASP A 239 4.73 20.89 -24.16
CA ASP A 239 5.76 21.34 -23.22
C ASP A 239 7.07 20.53 -23.36
N GLY A 240 7.13 19.56 -24.29
CA GLY A 240 8.32 18.74 -24.55
C GLY A 240 8.49 17.52 -23.65
N TYR A 241 7.44 17.12 -22.94
CA TYR A 241 7.41 15.88 -22.14
C TYR A 241 6.73 14.76 -22.92
N ILE A 242 7.24 13.51 -22.75
CA ILE A 242 6.69 12.29 -23.37
C ILE A 242 5.89 11.52 -22.33
#